data_c47561e037a4df6516a73e67898bf8ed
#
_entry.id   c47561e037a4df6516a73e67898bf8ed
#
_cell.length_a   1.000
_cell.length_b   1.000
_cell.length_c   1.000
_cell.angle_alpha   90.00
_cell.angle_beta   90.00
_cell.angle_gamma   90.00
#
_symmetry.space_group_name_H-M   'P 1'
#
loop_
_entity.id
_entity.type
_entity.pdbx_description
1 polymer ?
#
loop_
_entity_poly.entity_id
_entity_poly.type
_entity_poly.pdbx_seq_one_letter_code
_entity_poly.pdbx_strand_id
1 'polypeptide(L)'
;TVVAYQKDIEAFQLFLTQEFSDSEVSNANYSQIRTWIVELVDHTISNRTINRKISSLNSYYKFLLKTDSIKANPLVKHKALKVSKKLQIPFSETEINFVLNNINTDTFEGVRDKLIVELFYSTGIRRIELVQLQLKDVDLSQGHIKVLGKRNKERIIPLLPSVMETVETYLLARIKLKTIIDPSILFLTKKGEKAYEMLVYRIITGYFDNISTKVKKSPHILRHSFATHLLNNGADLNAVKELLGHSSLAATQVYTHNSVGELKKVYKKSHPRSLS
;
A
#
# COMPACT_ATOMS: atom_id res chain seq x y z
N THR A 1 -11.05 -2.09 4.98
CA THR A 1 -12.19 -1.42 4.27
C THR A 1 -13.47 -1.55 5.06
N VAL A 2 -13.89 -2.76 5.48
CA VAL A 2 -15.15 -2.99 6.23
C VAL A 2 -15.20 -2.13 7.49
N VAL A 3 -14.19 -2.20 8.36
CA VAL A 3 -14.11 -1.40 9.60
C VAL A 3 -14.22 0.10 9.33
N ALA A 4 -13.60 0.60 8.25
CA ALA A 4 -13.67 2.01 7.92
C ALA A 4 -15.08 2.42 7.43
N TYR A 5 -15.74 1.56 6.65
CA TYR A 5 -17.10 1.79 6.18
C TYR A 5 -18.09 1.75 7.34
N GLN A 6 -17.94 0.78 8.24
CA GLN A 6 -18.76 0.69 9.44
C GLN A 6 -18.68 1.97 10.27
N LYS A 7 -17.45 2.44 10.60
CA LYS A 7 -17.25 3.70 11.33
C LYS A 7 -17.85 4.93 10.64
N ASP A 8 -17.83 4.97 9.29
CA ASP A 8 -18.41 6.08 8.56
C ASP A 8 -19.94 6.06 8.61
N ILE A 9 -20.56 4.86 8.56
CA ILE A 9 -22.01 4.67 8.67
C ILE A 9 -22.46 4.99 10.09
N GLU A 10 -21.76 4.48 11.11
CA GLU A 10 -22.02 4.77 12.53
C GLU A 10 -21.94 6.28 12.82
N ALA A 11 -20.93 6.97 12.27
CA ALA A 11 -20.80 8.42 12.42
C ALA A 11 -21.97 9.18 11.78
N PHE A 12 -22.48 8.72 10.65
CA PHE A 12 -23.66 9.33 10.03
C PHE A 12 -24.96 9.00 10.80
N GLN A 13 -25.09 7.79 11.33
CA GLN A 13 -26.21 7.43 12.20
C GLN A 13 -26.26 8.31 13.45
N LEU A 14 -25.11 8.54 14.09
CA LEU A 14 -25.03 9.40 15.26
C LEU A 14 -25.50 10.83 14.93
N PHE A 15 -25.02 11.38 13.81
CA PHE A 15 -25.46 12.67 13.31
C PHE A 15 -26.98 12.75 13.08
N LEU A 16 -27.56 11.73 12.44
CA LEU A 16 -29.00 11.67 12.20
C LEU A 16 -29.81 11.66 13.49
N THR A 17 -29.37 10.91 14.48
CA THR A 17 -30.02 10.83 15.79
C THR A 17 -29.98 12.19 16.53
N GLN A 18 -28.86 12.91 16.41
CA GLN A 18 -28.68 14.21 17.06
C GLN A 18 -29.51 15.33 16.40
N GLU A 19 -29.53 15.36 15.04
CA GLU A 19 -30.12 16.49 14.29
C GLU A 19 -31.53 16.24 13.80
N PHE A 20 -31.96 15.00 13.65
CA PHE A 20 -33.21 14.65 12.98
C PHE A 20 -34.11 13.68 13.78
N SER A 21 -33.89 13.48 15.07
CA SER A 21 -34.69 12.65 15.96
C SER A 21 -35.13 11.31 15.36
N ASP A 22 -34.45 10.22 15.67
CA ASP A 22 -34.77 8.83 15.28
C ASP A 22 -34.76 8.48 13.78
N SER A 23 -34.13 9.29 12.96
CA SER A 23 -33.91 8.93 11.56
C SER A 23 -32.86 7.85 11.42
N GLU A 24 -33.21 6.74 10.75
CA GLU A 24 -32.27 5.68 10.40
C GLU A 24 -31.48 6.01 9.13
N VAL A 25 -30.24 5.52 9.03
CA VAL A 25 -29.39 5.68 7.82
C VAL A 25 -30.11 5.15 6.57
N SER A 26 -30.86 4.02 6.70
CA SER A 26 -31.63 3.41 5.61
C SER A 26 -32.68 4.33 4.99
N ASN A 27 -33.28 5.21 5.78
CA ASN A 27 -34.35 6.10 5.41
C ASN A 27 -33.91 7.54 5.12
N ALA A 28 -32.62 7.83 5.29
CA ALA A 28 -32.10 9.18 5.12
C ALA A 28 -32.20 9.65 3.68
N ASN A 29 -32.66 10.91 3.51
CA ASN A 29 -32.75 11.57 2.22
C ASN A 29 -31.48 12.39 1.91
N TYR A 30 -31.40 12.89 0.66
CA TYR A 30 -30.24 13.67 0.22
C TYR A 30 -30.05 14.97 0.99
N SER A 31 -31.13 15.60 1.48
CA SER A 31 -31.04 16.84 2.26
C SER A 31 -30.30 16.60 3.58
N GLN A 32 -30.64 15.53 4.30
CA GLN A 32 -29.97 15.15 5.54
C GLN A 32 -28.47 14.82 5.32
N ILE A 33 -28.15 14.09 4.23
CA ILE A 33 -26.76 13.81 3.86
C ILE A 33 -26.01 15.10 3.55
N ARG A 34 -26.66 16.05 2.86
CA ARG A 34 -26.06 17.36 2.56
C ARG A 34 -25.80 18.16 3.82
N THR A 35 -26.69 18.19 4.78
CA THR A 35 -26.50 18.83 6.08
C THR A 35 -25.28 18.24 6.80
N TRP A 36 -25.14 16.92 6.81
CA TRP A 36 -23.95 16.28 7.38
C TRP A 36 -22.65 16.66 6.66
N ILE A 37 -22.68 16.78 5.32
CA ILE A 37 -21.51 17.26 4.57
C ILE A 37 -21.14 18.69 5.00
N VAL A 38 -22.11 19.58 5.20
CA VAL A 38 -21.88 20.97 5.66
C VAL A 38 -21.24 20.94 7.05
N GLU A 39 -21.81 20.21 8.00
CA GLU A 39 -21.25 20.06 9.34
C GLU A 39 -19.79 19.53 9.32
N LEU A 40 -19.51 18.51 8.49
CA LEU A 40 -18.15 18.01 8.34
C LEU A 40 -17.19 19.05 7.78
N VAL A 41 -17.66 19.94 6.90
CA VAL A 41 -16.86 21.06 6.39
C VAL A 41 -16.61 22.09 7.48
N ASP A 42 -17.64 22.44 8.27
CA ASP A 42 -17.54 23.40 9.38
C ASP A 42 -16.59 22.89 10.49
N HIS A 43 -16.55 21.58 10.70
CA HIS A 43 -15.55 20.90 11.56
C HIS A 43 -14.18 20.73 10.89
N THR A 44 -13.90 21.47 9.81
CA THR A 44 -12.60 21.49 9.10
C THR A 44 -12.12 20.12 8.58
N ILE A 45 -13.03 19.17 8.38
CA ILE A 45 -12.70 17.88 7.79
C ILE A 45 -12.34 18.05 6.32
N SER A 46 -11.24 17.47 5.89
CA SER A 46 -10.77 17.60 4.52
C SER A 46 -11.77 17.04 3.48
N ASN A 47 -11.94 17.72 2.33
CA ASN A 47 -12.82 17.28 1.24
C ASN A 47 -12.53 15.82 0.80
N ARG A 48 -11.26 15.37 0.87
CA ARG A 48 -10.89 13.99 0.60
C ARG A 48 -11.51 13.01 1.61
N THR A 49 -11.51 13.36 2.90
CA THR A 49 -12.11 12.55 3.95
C THR A 49 -13.62 12.53 3.83
N ILE A 50 -14.25 13.69 3.54
CA ILE A 50 -15.69 13.79 3.32
C ILE A 50 -16.10 12.92 2.12
N ASN A 51 -15.42 13.05 0.98
CA ASN A 51 -15.70 12.23 -0.20
C ASN A 51 -15.55 10.72 0.09
N ARG A 52 -14.58 10.31 0.92
CA ARG A 52 -14.43 8.92 1.35
C ARG A 52 -15.64 8.47 2.19
N LYS A 53 -16.08 9.30 3.15
CA LYS A 53 -17.26 9.00 3.98
C LYS A 53 -18.52 8.85 3.12
N ILE A 54 -18.73 9.76 2.18
CA ILE A 54 -19.85 9.68 1.24
C ILE A 54 -19.75 8.45 0.32
N SER A 55 -18.55 8.03 -0.08
CA SER A 55 -18.35 6.79 -0.82
C SER A 55 -18.74 5.55 0.00
N SER A 56 -18.50 5.56 1.32
CA SER A 56 -18.96 4.50 2.23
C SER A 56 -20.49 4.43 2.28
N LEU A 57 -21.17 5.57 2.45
CA LEU A 57 -22.64 5.65 2.39
C LEU A 57 -23.20 5.20 1.03
N ASN A 58 -22.59 5.65 -0.07
CA ASN A 58 -23.03 5.25 -1.40
C ASN A 58 -22.90 3.73 -1.61
N SER A 59 -21.88 3.11 -1.06
CA SER A 59 -21.71 1.64 -1.09
C SER A 59 -22.79 0.95 -0.27
N TYR A 60 -23.17 1.50 0.87
CA TYR A 60 -24.25 1.01 1.72
C TYR A 60 -25.60 1.13 1.01
N TYR A 61 -25.96 2.29 0.45
CA TYR A 61 -27.21 2.46 -0.30
C TYR A 61 -27.28 1.59 -1.56
N LYS A 62 -26.16 1.37 -2.25
CA LYS A 62 -26.11 0.40 -3.36
C LYS A 62 -26.39 -1.02 -2.89
N PHE A 63 -25.94 -1.40 -1.71
CA PHE A 63 -26.27 -2.70 -1.11
C PHE A 63 -27.75 -2.79 -0.77
N LEU A 64 -28.33 -1.78 -0.09
CA LEU A 64 -29.76 -1.74 0.24
C LEU A 64 -30.66 -1.77 -1.00
N LEU A 65 -30.24 -1.07 -2.08
CA LEU A 65 -30.95 -1.13 -3.35
C LEU A 65 -30.89 -2.53 -3.98
N LYS A 66 -29.76 -3.22 -3.87
CA LYS A 66 -29.60 -4.59 -4.39
C LYS A 66 -30.41 -5.63 -3.60
N THR A 67 -30.69 -5.37 -2.33
CA THR A 67 -31.50 -6.21 -1.44
C THR A 67 -32.97 -5.79 -1.40
N ASP A 68 -33.40 -4.90 -2.31
CA ASP A 68 -34.75 -4.32 -2.37
C ASP A 68 -35.22 -3.68 -1.06
N SER A 69 -34.30 -3.32 -0.18
CA SER A 69 -34.59 -2.66 1.11
C SER A 69 -34.94 -1.17 0.94
N ILE A 70 -34.54 -0.56 -0.17
CA ILE A 70 -34.90 0.81 -0.57
C ILE A 70 -35.27 0.87 -2.04
N LYS A 71 -36.09 1.85 -2.41
CA LYS A 71 -36.55 2.04 -3.80
C LYS A 71 -35.57 2.89 -4.64
N ALA A 72 -34.80 3.74 -4.01
CA ALA A 72 -33.85 4.63 -4.71
C ALA A 72 -32.66 4.97 -3.81
N ASN A 73 -31.49 5.13 -4.43
CA ASN A 73 -30.28 5.58 -3.73
C ASN A 73 -30.30 7.11 -3.64
N PRO A 74 -30.29 7.71 -2.42
CA PRO A 74 -30.34 9.17 -2.26
C PRO A 74 -29.11 9.88 -2.83
N LEU A 75 -28.00 9.18 -3.06
CA LEU A 75 -26.73 9.72 -3.56
C LEU A 75 -26.58 9.66 -5.09
N VAL A 76 -27.58 9.26 -5.86
CA VAL A 76 -27.47 9.14 -7.34
C VAL A 76 -26.98 10.42 -7.99
N LYS A 77 -27.47 11.59 -7.56
CA LYS A 77 -27.13 12.90 -8.13
C LYS A 77 -25.98 13.62 -7.37
N HIS A 78 -25.39 12.97 -6.36
CA HIS A 78 -24.33 13.59 -5.58
C HIS A 78 -23.06 13.82 -6.40
N LYS A 79 -22.52 15.05 -6.33
CA LYS A 79 -21.22 15.41 -6.92
C LYS A 79 -20.19 15.52 -5.81
N ALA A 80 -19.07 14.80 -5.94
CA ALA A 80 -17.98 14.85 -4.99
C ALA A 80 -17.40 16.27 -4.87
N LEU A 81 -16.97 16.62 -3.66
CA LEU A 81 -16.29 17.90 -3.39
C LEU A 81 -14.96 17.96 -4.14
N LYS A 82 -14.61 19.14 -4.64
CA LYS A 82 -13.32 19.34 -5.32
C LYS A 82 -12.15 19.09 -4.36
N VAL A 83 -11.22 18.26 -4.77
CA VAL A 83 -10.01 17.94 -4.02
C VAL A 83 -8.80 18.41 -4.80
N SER A 84 -7.95 19.21 -4.18
CA SER A 84 -6.68 19.62 -4.79
C SER A 84 -5.78 18.36 -4.97
N LYS A 85 -5.31 18.14 -6.20
CA LYS A 85 -4.31 17.11 -6.47
C LYS A 85 -2.94 17.62 -6.03
N LYS A 86 -2.51 17.26 -4.83
CA LYS A 86 -1.11 17.48 -4.43
C LYS A 86 -0.24 16.49 -5.19
N LEU A 87 0.68 16.99 -6.02
CA LEU A 87 1.69 16.18 -6.67
C LEU A 87 2.50 15.45 -5.58
N GLN A 88 2.62 14.16 -5.73
CA GLN A 88 3.50 13.36 -4.88
C GLN A 88 4.88 13.33 -5.55
N ILE A 89 5.85 14.01 -4.95
CA ILE A 89 7.21 14.07 -5.47
C ILE A 89 7.91 12.77 -5.03
N PRO A 90 8.44 11.95 -5.96
CA PRO A 90 9.18 10.75 -5.63
C PRO A 90 10.50 11.10 -4.92
N PHE A 91 11.05 10.19 -4.14
CA PHE A 91 12.44 10.29 -3.69
C PHE A 91 13.36 10.20 -4.90
N SER A 92 14.46 10.94 -4.90
CA SER A 92 15.51 10.79 -5.92
C SER A 92 16.31 9.51 -5.68
N GLU A 93 17.02 9.05 -6.71
CA GLU A 93 17.92 7.89 -6.59
C GLU A 93 19.04 8.17 -5.58
N THR A 94 19.55 9.39 -5.55
CA THR A 94 20.57 9.83 -4.59
C THR A 94 20.07 9.77 -3.14
N GLU A 95 18.84 10.23 -2.85
CA GLU A 95 18.24 10.14 -1.51
C GLU A 95 18.07 8.66 -1.09
N ILE A 96 17.62 7.80 -1.98
CA ILE A 96 17.41 6.38 -1.68
C ILE A 96 18.75 5.67 -1.45
N ASN A 97 19.73 5.89 -2.32
CA ASN A 97 21.04 5.28 -2.18
C ASN A 97 21.76 5.79 -0.90
N PHE A 98 21.61 7.08 -0.58
CA PHE A 98 22.12 7.60 0.67
C PHE A 98 21.52 6.89 1.89
N VAL A 99 20.20 6.71 1.94
CA VAL A 99 19.53 5.95 3.01
C VAL A 99 20.11 4.54 3.10
N LEU A 100 20.11 3.80 2.01
CA LEU A 100 20.52 2.40 1.98
C LEU A 100 21.98 2.18 2.40
N ASN A 101 22.87 3.14 2.07
CA ASN A 101 24.28 3.05 2.41
C ASN A 101 24.57 3.46 3.86
N ASN A 102 23.64 4.19 4.52
CA ASN A 102 23.84 4.68 5.89
C ASN A 102 22.97 3.94 6.93
N ILE A 103 22.22 2.92 6.55
CA ILE A 103 21.56 2.06 7.53
C ILE A 103 22.62 1.18 8.21
N ASN A 104 22.76 1.33 9.54
CA ASN A 104 23.64 0.45 10.32
C ASN A 104 23.07 -0.97 10.33
N THR A 105 23.83 -1.94 9.84
CA THR A 105 23.49 -3.35 9.75
C THR A 105 24.13 -4.24 10.82
N ASP A 106 24.72 -3.68 11.88
CA ASP A 106 25.31 -4.44 12.98
C ASP A 106 24.25 -5.10 13.89
N THR A 107 23.01 -4.68 13.76
CA THR A 107 21.89 -5.18 14.57
C THR A 107 20.85 -5.89 13.71
N PHE A 108 20.09 -6.80 14.33
CA PHE A 108 18.94 -7.44 13.68
C PHE A 108 17.97 -6.42 13.08
N GLU A 109 17.64 -5.39 13.87
CA GLU A 109 16.73 -4.34 13.43
C GLU A 109 17.28 -3.60 12.20
N GLY A 110 18.54 -3.27 12.18
CA GLY A 110 19.16 -2.56 11.07
C GLY A 110 19.17 -3.39 9.78
N VAL A 111 19.53 -4.67 9.85
CA VAL A 111 19.47 -5.59 8.69
C VAL A 111 18.04 -5.72 8.18
N ARG A 112 17.07 -5.90 9.09
CA ARG A 112 15.64 -5.95 8.76
C ARG A 112 15.18 -4.68 8.05
N ASP A 113 15.54 -3.53 8.61
CA ASP A 113 15.10 -2.22 8.15
C ASP A 113 15.67 -1.91 6.76
N LYS A 114 16.95 -2.25 6.54
CA LYS A 114 17.59 -2.17 5.22
C LYS A 114 16.83 -3.00 4.20
N LEU A 115 16.56 -4.27 4.51
CA LEU A 115 15.82 -5.15 3.61
C LEU A 115 14.40 -4.63 3.32
N ILE A 116 13.72 -4.06 4.30
CA ILE A 116 12.41 -3.44 4.11
C ILE A 116 12.49 -2.28 3.11
N VAL A 117 13.45 -1.36 3.27
CA VAL A 117 13.63 -0.23 2.34
C VAL A 117 14.00 -0.72 0.94
N GLU A 118 14.92 -1.68 0.84
CA GLU A 118 15.33 -2.27 -0.44
C GLU A 118 14.17 -2.94 -1.15
N LEU A 119 13.36 -3.76 -0.48
CA LEU A 119 12.21 -4.41 -1.09
C LEU A 119 11.17 -3.41 -1.57
N PHE A 120 10.87 -2.35 -0.82
CA PHE A 120 9.97 -1.32 -1.30
C PHE A 120 10.48 -0.66 -2.58
N TYR A 121 11.76 -0.30 -2.61
CA TYR A 121 12.34 0.38 -3.75
C TYR A 121 12.61 -0.54 -4.94
N SER A 122 12.96 -1.80 -4.70
CA SER A 122 13.24 -2.74 -5.79
C SER A 122 11.99 -3.41 -6.36
N THR A 123 10.94 -3.57 -5.58
CA THR A 123 9.77 -4.35 -6.00
C THR A 123 8.48 -3.55 -6.09
N GLY A 124 8.47 -2.37 -5.51
CA GLY A 124 7.24 -1.58 -5.36
C GLY A 124 6.13 -2.29 -4.60
N ILE A 125 6.46 -3.22 -3.70
CA ILE A 125 5.51 -3.99 -2.89
C ILE A 125 4.61 -3.09 -2.06
N ARG A 126 3.36 -3.49 -1.79
CA ARG A 126 2.48 -2.76 -0.86
C ARG A 126 2.84 -3.08 0.58
N ARG A 127 2.65 -2.13 1.49
CA ARG A 127 2.95 -2.30 2.92
C ARG A 127 2.28 -3.54 3.52
N ILE A 128 1.01 -3.76 3.23
CA ILE A 128 0.29 -4.95 3.71
C ILE A 128 0.82 -6.25 3.11
N GLU A 129 1.23 -6.24 1.84
CA GLU A 129 1.82 -7.40 1.18
C GLU A 129 3.16 -7.75 1.82
N LEU A 130 4.02 -6.75 2.11
CA LEU A 130 5.33 -6.97 2.73
C LEU A 130 5.20 -7.61 4.11
N VAL A 131 4.32 -7.11 4.98
CA VAL A 131 4.15 -7.70 6.34
C VAL A 131 3.50 -9.08 6.33
N GLN A 132 2.88 -9.47 5.21
CA GLN A 132 2.28 -10.79 5.01
C GLN A 132 3.22 -11.80 4.35
N LEU A 133 4.38 -11.38 3.84
CA LEU A 133 5.34 -12.29 3.21
C LEU A 133 5.75 -13.40 4.17
N GLN A 134 5.79 -14.62 3.65
CA GLN A 134 6.26 -15.80 4.34
C GLN A 134 7.63 -16.23 3.80
N LEU A 135 8.35 -17.02 4.56
CA LEU A 135 9.65 -17.59 4.12
C LEU A 135 9.51 -18.37 2.80
N LYS A 136 8.42 -19.14 2.64
CA LYS A 136 8.13 -19.90 1.42
C LYS A 136 7.86 -19.04 0.18
N ASP A 137 7.58 -17.77 0.37
CA ASP A 137 7.32 -16.84 -0.74
C ASP A 137 8.60 -16.27 -1.34
N VAL A 138 9.75 -16.55 -0.75
CA VAL A 138 11.07 -16.10 -1.21
C VAL A 138 11.80 -17.27 -1.84
N ASP A 139 12.10 -17.16 -3.12
CA ASP A 139 12.90 -18.13 -3.87
C ASP A 139 14.20 -17.46 -4.31
N LEU A 140 15.26 -17.69 -3.53
CA LEU A 140 16.58 -17.16 -3.82
C LEU A 140 17.25 -17.87 -5.00
N SER A 141 16.92 -19.16 -5.22
CA SER A 141 17.48 -19.93 -6.33
C SER A 141 16.97 -19.40 -7.68
N GLN A 142 15.72 -19.02 -7.74
CA GLN A 142 15.11 -18.40 -8.92
C GLN A 142 15.18 -16.88 -8.92
N GLY A 143 15.65 -16.24 -7.83
CA GLY A 143 15.80 -14.80 -7.69
C GLY A 143 14.48 -14.05 -7.80
N HIS A 144 13.47 -14.45 -7.04
CA HIS A 144 12.17 -13.78 -7.02
C HIS A 144 11.42 -13.94 -5.70
N ILE A 145 10.42 -13.09 -5.51
CA ILE A 145 9.42 -13.25 -4.46
C ILE A 145 8.03 -13.41 -5.08
N LYS A 146 7.20 -14.22 -4.41
CA LYS A 146 5.78 -14.38 -4.73
C LYS A 146 4.96 -13.52 -3.78
N VAL A 147 4.10 -12.67 -4.31
CA VAL A 147 3.31 -11.73 -3.53
C VAL A 147 1.82 -11.96 -3.77
N LEU A 148 1.07 -12.12 -2.68
CA LEU A 148 -0.38 -12.24 -2.71
C LEU A 148 -1.01 -10.85 -2.67
N GLY A 149 -1.62 -10.44 -3.78
CA GLY A 149 -2.28 -9.16 -3.93
C GLY A 149 -3.77 -9.17 -3.61
N LYS A 150 -4.44 -8.06 -3.92
CA LYS A 150 -5.89 -7.91 -3.72
C LYS A 150 -6.67 -8.96 -4.54
N ARG A 151 -7.75 -9.51 -3.96
CA ARG A 151 -8.60 -10.59 -4.53
C ARG A 151 -7.84 -11.90 -4.74
N ASN A 152 -6.89 -12.19 -3.87
CA ASN A 152 -6.11 -13.44 -3.89
C ASN A 152 -5.31 -13.67 -5.19
N LYS A 153 -4.95 -12.58 -5.90
CA LYS A 153 -4.12 -12.68 -7.11
C LYS A 153 -2.65 -12.71 -6.73
N GLU A 154 -1.97 -13.76 -7.10
CA GLU A 154 -0.53 -13.88 -6.95
C GLU A 154 0.20 -13.15 -8.08
N ARG A 155 1.38 -12.62 -7.77
CA ARG A 155 2.33 -12.15 -8.76
C ARG A 155 3.76 -12.48 -8.32
N ILE A 156 4.61 -12.73 -9.31
CA ILE A 156 6.04 -12.94 -9.11
C ILE A 156 6.76 -11.64 -9.38
N ILE A 157 7.66 -11.25 -8.48
CA ILE A 157 8.49 -10.05 -8.63
C ILE A 157 9.95 -10.48 -8.57
N PRO A 158 10.76 -10.20 -9.61
CA PRO A 158 12.17 -10.51 -9.60
C PRO A 158 12.91 -9.70 -8.54
N LEU A 159 13.97 -10.27 -7.97
CA LEU A 159 14.88 -9.61 -7.05
C LEU A 159 16.20 -9.26 -7.74
N LEU A 160 16.80 -8.15 -7.34
CA LEU A 160 18.16 -7.80 -7.70
C LEU A 160 19.15 -8.65 -6.90
N PRO A 161 20.36 -8.93 -7.42
CA PRO A 161 21.38 -9.66 -6.68
C PRO A 161 21.70 -9.05 -5.31
N SER A 162 21.85 -7.72 -5.23
CA SER A 162 22.09 -7.00 -3.99
C SER A 162 20.98 -7.18 -2.95
N VAL A 163 19.73 -7.30 -3.40
CA VAL A 163 18.58 -7.55 -2.51
C VAL A 163 18.59 -8.99 -2.01
N MET A 164 18.99 -9.96 -2.86
CA MET A 164 19.11 -11.36 -2.44
C MET A 164 20.18 -11.51 -1.35
N GLU A 165 21.34 -10.87 -1.49
CA GLU A 165 22.39 -10.82 -0.45
C GLU A 165 21.87 -10.24 0.87
N THR A 166 21.07 -9.17 0.80
CA THR A 166 20.46 -8.59 2.00
C THR A 166 19.41 -9.53 2.62
N VAL A 167 18.67 -10.28 1.79
CA VAL A 167 17.72 -11.33 2.28
C VAL A 167 18.50 -12.41 3.02
N GLU A 168 19.58 -12.94 2.46
CA GLU A 168 20.43 -13.95 3.10
C GLU A 168 20.96 -13.45 4.45
N THR A 169 21.52 -12.24 4.47
CA THR A 169 22.02 -11.60 5.68
C THR A 169 20.92 -11.47 6.74
N TYR A 170 19.71 -11.07 6.31
CA TYR A 170 18.56 -10.98 7.19
C TYR A 170 18.13 -12.33 7.74
N LEU A 171 18.10 -13.36 6.93
CA LEU A 171 17.73 -14.72 7.36
C LEU A 171 18.73 -15.24 8.40
N LEU A 172 20.03 -14.99 8.21
CA LEU A 172 21.07 -15.33 9.20
C LEU A 172 20.90 -14.55 10.52
N ALA A 173 20.52 -13.29 10.45
CA ALA A 173 20.23 -12.50 11.65
C ALA A 173 18.93 -12.95 12.35
N ARG A 174 17.93 -13.34 11.55
CA ARG A 174 16.62 -13.79 12.02
C ARG A 174 16.72 -15.08 12.85
N ILE A 175 17.50 -16.07 12.43
CA ILE A 175 17.66 -17.32 13.18
C ILE A 175 18.40 -17.15 14.52
N LYS A 176 19.13 -16.04 14.70
CA LYS A 176 19.81 -15.70 15.95
C LYS A 176 18.90 -15.03 16.99
N LEU A 177 17.64 -14.75 16.65
CA LEU A 177 16.68 -14.23 17.62
C LEU A 177 16.44 -15.24 18.74
N LYS A 178 16.40 -14.76 19.98
CA LYS A 178 16.16 -15.61 21.17
C LYS A 178 14.82 -16.34 21.12
N THR A 179 13.82 -15.71 20.52
CA THR A 179 12.48 -16.27 20.41
C THR A 179 11.93 -15.93 19.02
N ILE A 180 11.26 -16.89 18.39
CA ILE A 180 10.53 -16.70 17.13
C ILE A 180 9.12 -17.23 17.36
N ILE A 181 8.17 -16.30 17.44
CA ILE A 181 6.75 -16.60 17.70
C ILE A 181 6.04 -16.98 16.39
N ASP A 182 6.36 -16.27 15.31
CA ASP A 182 5.78 -16.50 13.97
C ASP A 182 6.82 -17.08 13.00
N PRO A 183 7.12 -18.39 13.05
CA PRO A 183 8.22 -18.98 12.31
C PRO A 183 8.05 -18.94 10.79
N SER A 184 6.82 -18.94 10.29
CA SER A 184 6.53 -18.89 8.84
C SER A 184 6.67 -17.51 8.23
N ILE A 185 6.54 -16.43 9.02
CA ILE A 185 6.56 -15.05 8.56
C ILE A 185 7.99 -14.59 8.27
N LEU A 186 8.18 -13.90 7.13
CA LEU A 186 9.48 -13.39 6.76
C LEU A 186 9.94 -12.29 7.73
N PHE A 187 9.16 -11.23 7.88
CA PHE A 187 9.54 -10.07 8.68
C PHE A 187 9.06 -10.14 10.13
N LEU A 188 10.01 -10.11 11.05
CA LEU A 188 9.76 -10.15 12.48
C LEU A 188 10.15 -8.85 13.18
N THR A 189 9.54 -8.61 14.34
CA THR A 189 10.00 -7.65 15.33
C THR A 189 11.21 -8.23 16.09
N LYS A 190 11.91 -7.41 16.88
CA LYS A 190 12.97 -7.88 17.80
C LYS A 190 12.48 -8.93 18.80
N LYS A 191 11.18 -8.94 19.10
CA LYS A 191 10.55 -9.93 20.01
C LYS A 191 10.21 -11.26 19.31
N GLY A 192 10.48 -11.39 17.99
CA GLY A 192 10.14 -12.55 17.20
C GLY A 192 8.67 -12.66 16.77
N GLU A 193 7.90 -11.60 16.98
CA GLU A 193 6.52 -11.48 16.51
C GLU A 193 6.47 -10.99 15.06
N LYS A 194 5.37 -11.26 14.37
CA LYS A 194 5.12 -10.71 13.04
C LYS A 194 5.25 -9.19 13.00
N ALA A 195 5.99 -8.66 12.04
CA ALA A 195 6.05 -7.23 11.76
C ALA A 195 4.65 -6.69 11.38
N TYR A 196 4.33 -5.48 11.79
CA TYR A 196 3.05 -4.84 11.55
C TYR A 196 3.20 -3.56 10.71
N GLU A 197 2.13 -3.17 10.04
CA GLU A 197 2.17 -2.08 9.06
C GLU A 197 2.69 -0.73 9.63
N MET A 198 2.38 -0.43 10.89
CA MET A 198 2.85 0.81 11.52
C MET A 198 4.35 0.78 11.82
N LEU A 199 4.93 -0.41 12.11
CA LEU A 199 6.39 -0.56 12.24
C LEU A 199 7.07 -0.20 10.91
N VAL A 200 6.60 -0.79 9.81
CA VAL A 200 7.12 -0.50 8.46
C VAL A 200 6.99 0.99 8.11
N TYR A 201 5.87 1.60 8.45
CA TYR A 201 5.67 3.03 8.25
C TYR A 201 6.70 3.86 9.02
N ARG A 202 6.92 3.57 10.32
CA ARG A 202 7.91 4.27 11.16
C ARG A 202 9.34 4.09 10.67
N ILE A 203 9.71 2.88 10.23
CA ILE A 203 11.03 2.60 9.65
C ILE A 203 11.27 3.54 8.47
N ILE A 204 10.38 3.53 7.47
CA ILE A 204 10.58 4.32 6.25
C ILE A 204 10.55 5.82 6.56
N THR A 205 9.59 6.30 7.36
CA THR A 205 9.55 7.71 7.71
C THR A 205 10.81 8.14 8.47
N GLY A 206 11.27 7.35 9.43
CA GLY A 206 12.45 7.66 10.24
C GLY A 206 13.72 7.80 9.40
N TYR A 207 14.00 6.85 8.50
CA TYR A 207 15.20 6.93 7.66
C TYR A 207 15.18 8.07 6.63
N PHE A 208 14.00 8.45 6.13
CA PHE A 208 13.89 9.53 5.15
C PHE A 208 13.61 10.90 5.78
N ASP A 209 13.39 11.00 7.08
CA ASP A 209 12.99 12.25 7.73
C ASP A 209 14.09 13.32 7.70
N ASN A 210 15.31 12.92 7.95
CA ASN A 210 16.48 13.82 7.98
C ASN A 210 17.15 14.05 6.62
N ILE A 211 16.75 13.29 5.59
CA ILE A 211 17.46 13.27 4.29
C ILE A 211 16.65 13.99 3.22
N SER A 212 15.33 13.94 3.32
CA SER A 212 14.45 14.53 2.33
C SER A 212 13.69 15.73 2.88
N THR A 213 13.73 16.85 2.18
CA THR A 213 12.90 18.03 2.45
C THR A 213 11.44 17.86 2.00
N LYS A 214 11.08 16.72 1.40
CA LYS A 214 9.74 16.45 0.89
C LYS A 214 8.72 16.32 2.01
N VAL A 215 7.53 16.89 1.79
CA VAL A 215 6.43 16.93 2.79
C VAL A 215 5.91 15.53 3.16
N LYS A 216 6.00 14.56 2.23
CA LYS A 216 5.54 13.19 2.47
C LYS A 216 6.68 12.20 2.32
N LYS A 217 6.92 11.45 3.39
CA LYS A 217 7.95 10.42 3.50
C LYS A 217 7.25 9.14 3.96
N SER A 218 6.81 8.30 3.03
CA SER A 218 5.99 7.13 3.37
C SER A 218 6.28 5.95 2.44
N PRO A 219 5.91 4.73 2.82
CA PRO A 219 6.00 3.56 1.95
C PRO A 219 5.37 3.75 0.56
N HIS A 220 4.29 4.52 0.47
CA HIS A 220 3.65 4.84 -0.81
C HIS A 220 4.53 5.72 -1.71
N ILE A 221 5.27 6.65 -1.13
CA ILE A 221 6.21 7.48 -1.90
C ILE A 221 7.37 6.64 -2.41
N LEU A 222 7.90 5.72 -1.60
CA LEU A 222 8.98 4.83 -2.02
C LEU A 222 8.53 3.91 -3.18
N ARG A 223 7.32 3.36 -3.09
CA ARG A 223 6.71 2.61 -4.19
C ARG A 223 6.46 3.51 -5.43
N HIS A 224 6.08 4.77 -5.24
CA HIS A 224 5.93 5.73 -6.33
C HIS A 224 7.28 6.05 -6.98
N SER A 225 8.35 6.19 -6.18
CA SER A 225 9.73 6.36 -6.68
C SER A 225 10.16 5.17 -7.55
N PHE A 226 9.93 3.93 -7.10
CA PHE A 226 10.17 2.74 -7.90
C PHE A 226 9.50 2.82 -9.28
N ALA A 227 8.19 3.10 -9.31
CA ALA A 227 7.45 3.18 -10.58
C ALA A 227 7.99 4.30 -11.49
N THR A 228 8.25 5.48 -10.92
CA THR A 228 8.72 6.65 -11.67
C THR A 228 10.12 6.42 -12.24
N HIS A 229 11.05 5.86 -11.46
CA HIS A 229 12.40 5.59 -11.92
C HIS A 229 12.44 4.52 -13.01
N LEU A 230 11.67 3.45 -12.88
CA LEU A 230 11.54 2.46 -13.96
C LEU A 230 11.05 3.09 -15.27
N LEU A 231 10.01 3.92 -15.21
CA LEU A 231 9.47 4.60 -16.38
C LEU A 231 10.48 5.58 -16.99
N ASN A 232 11.18 6.37 -16.15
CA ASN A 232 12.20 7.30 -16.61
C ASN A 232 13.38 6.58 -17.29
N ASN A 233 13.68 5.35 -16.85
CA ASN A 233 14.71 4.49 -17.45
C ASN A 233 14.19 3.64 -18.61
N GLY A 234 13.03 4.00 -19.18
CA GLY A 234 12.50 3.40 -20.40
C GLY A 234 11.75 2.09 -20.23
N ALA A 235 11.33 1.73 -19.01
CA ALA A 235 10.45 0.60 -18.83
C ALA A 235 9.07 0.85 -19.46
N ASP A 236 8.51 -0.17 -20.10
CA ASP A 236 7.13 -0.09 -20.59
C ASP A 236 6.12 0.07 -19.45
N LEU A 237 5.13 0.93 -19.66
CA LEU A 237 4.10 1.23 -18.66
C LEU A 237 3.29 -0.01 -18.24
N ASN A 238 3.05 -0.96 -19.17
CA ASN A 238 2.29 -2.18 -18.85
C ASN A 238 3.14 -3.12 -17.98
N ALA A 239 4.44 -3.25 -18.28
CA ALA A 239 5.37 -4.01 -17.43
C ALA A 239 5.44 -3.44 -16.00
N VAL A 240 5.50 -2.12 -15.85
CA VAL A 240 5.47 -1.46 -14.53
C VAL A 240 4.13 -1.70 -13.82
N LYS A 241 3.00 -1.61 -14.52
CA LYS A 241 1.68 -1.92 -13.95
C LYS A 241 1.58 -3.37 -13.48
N GLU A 242 2.14 -4.30 -14.23
CA GLU A 242 2.18 -5.72 -13.89
C GLU A 242 3.01 -5.99 -12.64
N LEU A 243 4.24 -5.46 -12.56
CA LEU A 243 5.08 -5.52 -11.36
C LEU A 243 4.36 -4.97 -10.13
N LEU A 244 3.64 -3.87 -10.29
CA LEU A 244 2.89 -3.24 -9.22
C LEU A 244 1.58 -3.98 -8.86
N GLY A 245 1.09 -4.88 -9.69
CA GLY A 245 -0.19 -5.57 -9.48
C GLY A 245 -1.38 -4.60 -9.49
N HIS A 246 -1.47 -3.72 -10.49
CA HIS A 246 -2.60 -2.84 -10.72
C HIS A 246 -3.70 -3.59 -11.49
N SER A 247 -4.89 -3.69 -10.90
CA SER A 247 -6.01 -4.53 -11.36
C SER A 247 -6.90 -3.91 -12.46
N SER A 248 -6.51 -2.82 -13.13
CA SER A 248 -7.31 -2.25 -14.20
C SER A 248 -6.74 -2.63 -15.57
N LEU A 249 -7.53 -3.33 -16.29
CA LEU A 249 -7.47 -3.85 -17.66
C LEU A 249 -6.98 -5.31 -17.78
N ALA A 250 -7.98 -6.09 -18.15
CA ALA A 250 -7.96 -7.35 -18.89
C ALA A 250 -7.17 -8.53 -18.32
N ALA A 251 -7.93 -9.59 -18.24
CA ALA A 251 -7.54 -10.99 -18.34
C ALA A 251 -6.48 -11.49 -17.34
N THR A 252 -6.87 -12.49 -16.66
CA THR A 252 -6.04 -13.53 -16.06
C THR A 252 -5.00 -13.98 -17.11
N GLN A 253 -3.90 -13.23 -17.24
CA GLN A 253 -2.73 -13.80 -17.89
C GLN A 253 -2.20 -14.87 -16.95
N VAL A 254 -2.36 -16.10 -17.34
CA VAL A 254 -1.63 -17.23 -16.78
C VAL A 254 -0.17 -16.86 -16.93
N TYR A 255 0.55 -16.70 -15.81
CA TYR A 255 1.98 -16.45 -15.81
C TYR A 255 2.66 -17.66 -16.48
N THR A 256 3.01 -17.52 -17.74
CA THR A 256 3.86 -18.48 -18.44
C THR A 256 5.31 -18.18 -18.11
N HIS A 257 6.18 -19.19 -18.16
CA HIS A 257 7.63 -19.01 -17.98
C HIS A 257 8.21 -17.89 -18.87
N ASN A 258 7.66 -17.67 -20.05
CA ASN A 258 8.07 -16.62 -20.98
C ASN A 258 7.74 -15.20 -20.47
N SER A 259 6.58 -14.99 -19.86
CA SER A 259 6.21 -13.67 -19.32
C SER A 259 7.08 -13.24 -18.14
N VAL A 260 7.46 -14.18 -17.26
CA VAL A 260 8.39 -13.91 -16.15
C VAL A 260 9.79 -13.58 -16.65
N GLY A 261 10.25 -14.25 -17.70
CA GLY A 261 11.54 -13.98 -18.35
C GLY A 261 11.60 -12.58 -18.97
N GLU A 262 10.54 -12.15 -19.63
CA GLU A 262 10.44 -10.79 -20.19
C GLU A 262 10.39 -9.72 -19.11
N LEU A 263 9.61 -9.93 -18.05
CA LEU A 263 9.58 -9.02 -16.89
C LEU A 263 10.95 -8.88 -16.24
N LYS A 264 11.69 -10.00 -16.08
CA LYS A 264 13.07 -9.96 -15.57
C LYS A 264 14.01 -9.14 -16.46
N LYS A 265 13.88 -9.24 -17.78
CA LYS A 265 14.68 -8.45 -18.73
C LYS A 265 14.39 -6.96 -18.64
N VAL A 266 13.11 -6.58 -18.67
CA VAL A 266 12.68 -5.18 -18.53
C VAL A 266 13.13 -4.62 -17.17
N TYR A 267 12.93 -5.39 -16.11
CA TYR A 267 13.32 -4.98 -14.76
C TYR A 267 14.83 -4.78 -14.63
N LYS A 268 15.66 -5.73 -15.09
CA LYS A 268 17.12 -5.61 -15.08
C LYS A 268 17.63 -4.45 -15.92
N LYS A 269 16.99 -4.17 -17.06
CA LYS A 269 17.40 -3.08 -17.95
C LYS A 269 17.06 -1.69 -17.42
N SER A 270 15.98 -1.56 -16.66
CA SER A 270 15.41 -0.26 -16.31
C SER A 270 15.49 0.09 -14.82
N HIS A 271 15.84 -0.87 -13.95
CA HIS A 271 15.97 -0.55 -12.53
C HIS A 271 17.32 0.13 -12.24
N PRO A 272 17.37 1.32 -11.60
CA PRO A 272 18.61 2.08 -11.40
C PRO A 272 19.73 1.26 -10.73
N ARG A 273 19.41 0.45 -9.72
CA ARG A 273 20.36 -0.39 -8.98
C ARG A 273 20.76 -1.70 -9.69
N SER A 274 20.28 -1.95 -10.89
CA SER A 274 20.76 -3.06 -11.72
C SER A 274 21.77 -2.57 -12.77
N LEU A 275 21.91 -1.26 -12.93
CA LEU A 275 22.82 -0.61 -13.88
C LEU A 275 24.13 -0.16 -13.19
N SER A 276 24.16 -0.18 -11.88
CA SER A 276 25.32 0.05 -11.03
C SER A 276 25.93 -1.28 -10.63
#